data_f3f7a11ee61bc0f6c6a171400a3543bc
#
_entry.id   f3f7a11ee61bc0f6c6a171400a3543bc
#
_cell.length_a   1.000
_cell.length_b   1.000
_cell.length_c   1.000
_cell.angle_alpha   90.00
_cell.angle_beta   90.00
_cell.angle_gamma   90.00
#
_symmetry.space_group_name_H-M   'P 1'
#
loop_
_entity.id
_entity.type
_entity.pdbx_description
1 polymer ?
#
loop_
_entity_poly.entity_id
_entity_poly.type
_entity_poly.pdbx_seq_one_letter_code
_entity_poly.pdbx_strand_id
1 'polypeptide(L)'
;LEEGVDYEALAFALKIVINSVYGLTAAKFANPFKDPRNVDNIVAKRGALFMVDLKHFVQEQGYDVAHIKTDSIKIPRATPEIIEKVMEFGKKYGYTFEHEATYDRMCLVNKAVYVDYCDGHWSATGAQFQHPYVFKELFSKEELDIKDVAETKSVTTALYLNNGSEENPEMEFVGKTGAF
;
A
#
# COMPACT_ATOMS: atom_id res chain seq x y z
N LEU A 1 -15.69 -3.07 26.15
CA LEU A 1 -15.09 -1.87 25.53
C LEU A 1 -15.57 -0.68 26.35
N GLU A 2 -14.67 0.19 26.81
CA GLU A 2 -15.02 1.37 27.57
C GLU A 2 -15.70 2.41 26.67
N GLU A 3 -16.85 2.96 27.10
CA GLU A 3 -17.55 4.02 26.38
C GLU A 3 -16.66 5.28 26.30
N GLY A 4 -16.49 5.82 25.09
CA GLY A 4 -15.74 7.06 24.83
C GLY A 4 -14.30 6.89 24.39
N VAL A 5 -13.79 5.67 24.26
CA VAL A 5 -12.45 5.42 23.69
C VAL A 5 -12.54 5.22 22.18
N ASP A 6 -11.86 6.07 21.42
CA ASP A 6 -11.70 5.89 19.98
C ASP A 6 -10.59 4.87 19.70
N TYR A 7 -10.99 3.61 19.57
CA TYR A 7 -10.08 2.49 19.33
C TYR A 7 -9.45 2.54 17.93
N GLU A 8 -10.09 3.14 16.93
CA GLU A 8 -9.51 3.29 15.60
C GLU A 8 -8.35 4.29 15.62
N ALA A 9 -8.54 5.43 16.26
CA ALA A 9 -7.47 6.42 16.44
C ALA A 9 -6.31 5.85 17.26
N LEU A 10 -6.59 5.07 18.30
CA LEU A 10 -5.56 4.41 19.10
C LEU A 10 -4.78 3.36 18.28
N ALA A 11 -5.48 2.52 17.53
CA ALA A 11 -4.85 1.51 16.66
C ALA A 11 -3.97 2.17 15.60
N PHE A 12 -4.45 3.26 14.99
CA PHE A 12 -3.67 4.04 14.04
C PHE A 12 -2.42 4.65 14.68
N ALA A 13 -2.55 5.25 15.85
CA ALA A 13 -1.40 5.82 16.59
C ALA A 13 -0.35 4.75 16.91
N LEU A 14 -0.77 3.59 17.41
CA LEU A 14 0.12 2.46 17.70
C LEU A 14 0.81 1.94 16.44
N LYS A 15 0.11 1.85 15.31
CA LYS A 15 0.68 1.49 14.01
C LYS A 15 1.80 2.46 13.58
N ILE A 16 1.58 3.77 13.76
CA ILE A 16 2.60 4.79 13.47
C ILE A 16 3.83 4.61 14.37
N VAL A 17 3.63 4.38 15.67
CA VAL A 17 4.74 4.14 16.61
C VAL A 17 5.54 2.90 16.22
N ILE A 18 4.89 1.77 15.96
CA ILE A 18 5.53 0.51 15.55
C ILE A 18 6.35 0.71 14.26
N ASN A 19 5.76 1.35 13.26
CA ASN A 19 6.45 1.62 12.00
C ASN A 19 7.65 2.57 12.17
N SER A 20 7.53 3.56 13.06
CA SER A 20 8.62 4.48 13.38
C SER A 20 9.77 3.77 14.07
N VAL A 21 9.49 2.90 15.06
CA VAL A 21 10.51 2.09 15.72
C VAL A 21 11.21 1.17 14.73
N TYR A 22 10.45 0.47 13.87
CA TYR A 22 11.04 -0.34 12.80
C TYR A 22 11.96 0.49 11.89
N GLY A 23 11.51 1.66 11.45
CA GLY A 23 12.33 2.59 10.65
C GLY A 23 13.63 2.99 11.35
N LEU A 24 13.59 3.24 12.67
CA LEU A 24 14.76 3.56 13.48
C LEU A 24 15.75 2.40 13.58
N THR A 25 15.27 1.15 13.64
CA THR A 25 16.17 -0.03 13.67
C THR A 25 17.01 -0.14 12.40
N ALA A 26 16.45 0.28 11.24
CA ALA A 26 17.12 0.24 9.93
C ALA A 26 17.87 1.54 9.58
N ALA A 27 17.75 2.59 10.39
CA ALA A 27 18.32 3.90 10.08
C ALA A 27 19.85 3.88 10.05
N LYS A 28 20.44 4.62 9.11
CA LYS A 28 21.90 4.73 8.97
C LYS A 28 22.52 5.65 10.02
N PHE A 29 21.75 6.61 10.55
CA PHE A 29 22.21 7.50 11.61
C PHE A 29 22.18 6.82 13.00
N ALA A 30 22.96 7.34 13.94
CA ALA A 30 22.99 6.83 15.30
C ALA A 30 21.68 7.14 16.05
N ASN A 31 21.09 6.10 16.64
CA ASN A 31 19.90 6.21 17.48
C ASN A 31 19.82 4.99 18.42
N PRO A 32 19.07 5.05 19.54
CA PRO A 32 18.99 3.99 20.54
C PRO A 32 18.42 2.65 20.04
N PHE A 33 17.64 2.67 18.97
CA PHE A 33 16.95 1.49 18.43
C PHE A 33 17.70 0.84 17.26
N LYS A 34 18.84 1.39 16.86
CA LYS A 34 19.60 0.90 15.70
C LYS A 34 20.04 -0.55 15.90
N ASP A 35 19.64 -1.41 14.95
CA ASP A 35 20.06 -2.81 14.90
C ASP A 35 20.90 -3.06 13.64
N PRO A 36 22.20 -3.43 13.78
CA PRO A 36 23.08 -3.70 12.64
C PRO A 36 22.52 -4.71 11.65
N ARG A 37 21.80 -5.72 12.15
CA ARG A 37 21.17 -6.75 11.31
C ARG A 37 20.07 -6.17 10.41
N ASN A 38 19.29 -5.21 10.94
CA ASN A 38 18.22 -4.59 10.17
C ASN A 38 18.74 -3.45 9.26
N VAL A 39 19.86 -2.84 9.58
CA VAL A 39 20.60 -1.96 8.64
C VAL A 39 20.97 -2.73 7.36
N ASP A 40 21.28 -4.02 7.49
CA ASP A 40 21.50 -4.95 6.36
C ASP A 40 20.21 -5.55 5.80
N ASN A 41 19.05 -5.01 6.14
CA ASN A 41 17.74 -5.44 5.66
C ASN A 41 17.38 -6.89 5.99
N ILE A 42 17.78 -7.43 7.13
CA ILE A 42 17.50 -8.84 7.48
C ILE A 42 16.00 -9.14 7.52
N VAL A 43 15.18 -8.20 7.99
CA VAL A 43 13.72 -8.37 8.07
C VAL A 43 13.12 -8.46 6.67
N ALA A 44 13.49 -7.53 5.77
CA ALA A 44 13.01 -7.54 4.39
C ALA A 44 13.49 -8.79 3.62
N LYS A 45 14.75 -9.19 3.81
CA LYS A 45 15.31 -10.41 3.21
C LYS A 45 14.57 -11.67 3.68
N ARG A 46 14.29 -11.78 4.98
CA ARG A 46 13.53 -12.92 5.53
C ARG A 46 12.09 -12.94 5.03
N GLY A 47 11.43 -11.80 5.00
CA GLY A 47 10.09 -11.69 4.43
C GLY A 47 10.05 -12.10 2.96
N ALA A 48 11.02 -11.64 2.15
CA ALA A 48 11.12 -12.01 0.75
C ALA A 48 11.35 -13.52 0.55
N LEU A 49 12.25 -14.12 1.33
CA LEU A 49 12.49 -15.59 1.28
C LEU A 49 11.23 -16.36 1.65
N PHE A 50 10.57 -15.96 2.75
CA PHE A 50 9.31 -16.58 3.16
C PHE A 50 8.24 -16.52 2.04
N MET A 51 8.09 -15.37 1.37
CA MET A 51 7.12 -15.24 0.28
C MET A 51 7.49 -16.07 -0.95
N VAL A 52 8.77 -16.30 -1.21
CA VAL A 52 9.25 -17.24 -2.26
C VAL A 52 8.90 -18.68 -1.89
N ASP A 53 9.15 -19.08 -0.64
CA ASP A 53 8.81 -20.43 -0.16
C ASP A 53 7.29 -20.66 -0.18
N LEU A 54 6.50 -19.65 0.24
CA LEU A 54 5.04 -19.69 0.14
C LEU A 54 4.57 -19.84 -1.31
N LYS A 55 5.19 -19.12 -2.25
CA LYS A 55 4.88 -19.26 -3.68
C LYS A 55 5.09 -20.70 -4.14
N HIS A 56 6.25 -21.29 -3.84
CA HIS A 56 6.55 -22.67 -4.21
C HIS A 56 5.55 -23.64 -3.58
N PHE A 57 5.25 -23.47 -2.30
CA PHE A 57 4.24 -24.27 -1.62
C PHE A 57 2.88 -24.23 -2.33
N VAL A 58 2.39 -23.04 -2.70
CA VAL A 58 1.13 -22.88 -3.43
C VAL A 58 1.18 -23.57 -4.79
N GLN A 59 2.31 -23.44 -5.51
CA GLN A 59 2.51 -24.11 -6.81
C GLN A 59 2.55 -25.62 -6.68
N GLU A 60 3.16 -26.18 -5.64
CA GLU A 60 3.16 -27.61 -5.32
C GLU A 60 1.75 -28.16 -5.03
N GLN A 61 0.84 -27.30 -4.54
CA GLN A 61 -0.57 -27.65 -4.39
C GLN A 61 -1.36 -27.60 -5.73
N GLY A 62 -0.71 -27.27 -6.85
CA GLY A 62 -1.32 -27.21 -8.17
C GLY A 62 -1.99 -25.90 -8.52
N TYR A 63 -1.72 -24.81 -7.78
CA TYR A 63 -2.26 -23.50 -8.04
C TYR A 63 -1.23 -22.55 -8.66
N ASP A 64 -1.71 -21.65 -9.52
CA ASP A 64 -0.91 -20.55 -10.02
C ASP A 64 -0.83 -19.42 -8.99
N VAL A 65 0.26 -18.65 -9.04
CA VAL A 65 0.41 -17.42 -8.28
C VAL A 65 0.51 -16.25 -9.24
N ALA A 66 -0.52 -15.42 -9.26
CA ALA A 66 -0.58 -14.27 -10.17
C ALA A 66 0.28 -13.10 -9.71
N HIS A 67 0.34 -12.86 -8.39
CA HIS A 67 1.04 -11.71 -7.85
C HIS A 67 1.51 -11.94 -6.41
N ILE A 68 2.70 -11.45 -6.11
CA ILE A 68 3.23 -11.32 -4.75
C ILE A 68 3.72 -9.89 -4.58
N LYS A 69 3.32 -9.26 -3.47
CA LYS A 69 3.79 -7.93 -3.11
C LYS A 69 4.05 -7.90 -1.60
N THR A 70 5.30 -7.71 -1.21
CA THR A 70 5.79 -7.62 0.17
C THR A 70 5.28 -8.73 1.09
N ASP A 71 4.02 -8.68 1.49
CA ASP A 71 3.33 -9.51 2.50
C ASP A 71 1.99 -10.08 2.00
N SER A 72 1.66 -9.90 0.73
CA SER A 72 0.43 -10.41 0.13
C SER A 72 0.69 -11.34 -1.05
N ILE A 73 -0.17 -12.33 -1.22
CA ILE A 73 -0.16 -13.29 -2.33
C ILE A 73 -1.55 -13.33 -2.98
N LYS A 74 -1.59 -13.33 -4.31
CA LYS A 74 -2.84 -13.44 -5.08
C LYS A 74 -2.83 -14.72 -5.89
N ILE A 75 -3.81 -15.57 -5.62
CA ILE A 75 -3.93 -16.92 -6.17
C ILE A 75 -5.17 -16.98 -7.05
N PRO A 76 -5.02 -17.10 -8.38
CA PRO A 76 -6.16 -17.25 -9.27
C PRO A 76 -6.96 -18.51 -8.96
N ARG A 77 -8.29 -18.39 -8.97
CA ARG A 77 -9.21 -19.52 -8.73
C ARG A 77 -8.95 -20.22 -7.40
N ALA A 78 -8.55 -19.46 -6.38
CA ALA A 78 -8.31 -19.99 -5.05
C ALA A 78 -9.58 -20.64 -4.49
N THR A 79 -9.43 -21.84 -3.96
CA THR A 79 -10.49 -22.53 -3.19
C THR A 79 -10.32 -22.23 -1.71
N PRO A 80 -11.39 -22.38 -0.88
CA PRO A 80 -11.26 -22.27 0.57
C PRO A 80 -10.13 -23.15 1.14
N GLU A 81 -9.92 -24.33 0.56
CA GLU A 81 -8.87 -25.27 0.99
C GLU A 81 -7.45 -24.67 0.82
N ILE A 82 -7.13 -24.04 -0.34
CA ILE A 82 -5.80 -23.47 -0.53
C ILE A 82 -5.61 -22.22 0.35
N ILE A 83 -6.68 -21.45 0.58
CA ILE A 83 -6.63 -20.30 1.50
C ILE A 83 -6.26 -20.77 2.91
N GLU A 84 -6.91 -21.84 3.40
CA GLU A 84 -6.64 -22.42 4.71
C GLU A 84 -5.18 -22.96 4.81
N LYS A 85 -4.71 -23.68 3.77
CA LYS A 85 -3.33 -24.15 3.68
C LYS A 85 -2.30 -23.02 3.70
N VAL A 86 -2.57 -21.88 3.05
CA VAL A 86 -1.72 -20.68 3.11
C VAL A 86 -1.66 -20.10 4.52
N MET A 87 -2.80 -20.04 5.21
CA MET A 87 -2.85 -19.58 6.60
C MET A 87 -2.06 -20.49 7.54
N GLU A 88 -2.20 -21.81 7.37
CA GLU A 88 -1.45 -22.81 8.15
C GLU A 88 0.05 -22.72 7.87
N PHE A 89 0.45 -22.59 6.59
CA PHE A 89 1.84 -22.38 6.22
C PHE A 89 2.42 -21.15 6.90
N GLY A 90 1.69 -20.03 6.91
CA GLY A 90 2.10 -18.81 7.60
C GLY A 90 2.32 -19.06 9.09
N LYS A 91 1.37 -19.68 9.77
CA LYS A 91 1.43 -20.00 11.22
C LYS A 91 2.66 -20.83 11.57
N LYS A 92 3.06 -21.78 10.74
CA LYS A 92 4.25 -22.61 10.93
C LYS A 92 5.54 -21.78 11.08
N TYR A 93 5.59 -20.62 10.42
CA TYR A 93 6.74 -19.70 10.45
C TYR A 93 6.51 -18.46 11.33
N GLY A 94 5.41 -18.44 12.10
CA GLY A 94 5.07 -17.34 13.02
C GLY A 94 4.40 -16.15 12.37
N TYR A 95 3.88 -16.30 11.13
CA TYR A 95 3.08 -15.28 10.43
C TYR A 95 1.59 -15.60 10.51
N THR A 96 0.79 -14.56 10.61
CA THR A 96 -0.68 -14.66 10.51
C THR A 96 -1.12 -14.07 9.18
N PHE A 97 -1.71 -14.92 8.31
CA PHE A 97 -2.35 -14.47 7.08
C PHE A 97 -3.84 -14.33 7.30
N GLU A 98 -4.42 -13.31 6.68
CA GLU A 98 -5.85 -13.08 6.61
C GLU A 98 -6.30 -13.12 5.15
N HIS A 99 -7.50 -13.66 4.92
CA HIS A 99 -8.13 -13.58 3.61
C HIS A 99 -8.80 -12.21 3.49
N GLU A 100 -8.14 -11.30 2.79
CA GLU A 100 -8.55 -9.90 2.69
C GLU A 100 -9.74 -9.72 1.74
N ALA A 101 -9.66 -10.32 0.56
CA ALA A 101 -10.71 -10.19 -0.45
C ALA A 101 -10.66 -11.31 -1.50
N THR A 102 -11.79 -11.53 -2.14
CA THR A 102 -11.89 -12.34 -3.37
C THR A 102 -12.29 -11.40 -4.52
N TYR A 103 -11.39 -11.21 -5.46
CA TYR A 103 -11.64 -10.37 -6.64
C TYR A 103 -12.38 -11.17 -7.72
N ASP A 104 -13.46 -10.62 -8.27
CA ASP A 104 -14.15 -11.17 -9.43
C ASP A 104 -13.28 -11.03 -10.69
N ARG A 105 -12.57 -9.91 -10.77
CA ARG A 105 -11.65 -9.59 -11.89
C ARG A 105 -10.44 -8.84 -11.36
N MET A 106 -9.28 -9.11 -11.96
CA MET A 106 -8.06 -8.37 -11.68
C MET A 106 -7.24 -8.21 -12.96
N CYS A 107 -6.75 -7.00 -13.20
CA CYS A 107 -5.78 -6.71 -14.25
C CYS A 107 -4.49 -6.22 -13.61
N LEU A 108 -3.45 -7.04 -13.69
CA LEU A 108 -2.11 -6.70 -13.22
C LEU A 108 -1.32 -6.03 -14.34
N VAL A 109 -1.04 -4.75 -14.18
CA VAL A 109 -0.24 -3.97 -15.16
C VAL A 109 1.25 -4.16 -14.90
N ASN A 110 1.66 -4.06 -13.62
CA ASN A 110 3.02 -4.40 -13.16
C ASN A 110 3.00 -4.72 -11.66
N LYS A 111 4.17 -5.00 -11.07
CA LYS A 111 4.29 -5.40 -9.66
C LYS A 111 3.68 -4.46 -8.62
N ALA A 112 3.42 -3.20 -8.98
CA ALA A 112 2.89 -2.17 -8.09
C ALA A 112 1.60 -1.52 -8.59
N VAL A 113 1.14 -1.89 -9.81
CA VAL A 113 0.01 -1.28 -10.49
C VAL A 113 -0.96 -2.35 -10.94
N TYR A 114 -2.18 -2.28 -10.45
CA TYR A 114 -3.25 -3.18 -10.83
C TYR A 114 -4.62 -2.53 -10.64
N VAL A 115 -5.59 -3.07 -11.35
CA VAL A 115 -7.01 -2.73 -11.22
C VAL A 115 -7.74 -4.01 -10.81
N ASP A 116 -8.65 -3.89 -9.88
CA ASP A 116 -9.48 -5.00 -9.43
C ASP A 116 -10.96 -4.63 -9.40
N TYR A 117 -11.79 -5.66 -9.43
CA TYR A 117 -13.23 -5.56 -9.30
C TYR A 117 -13.69 -6.52 -8.21
N CYS A 118 -14.27 -5.97 -7.17
CA CYS A 118 -14.69 -6.70 -5.99
C CYS A 118 -16.01 -6.10 -5.48
N ASP A 119 -16.98 -6.95 -5.15
CA ASP A 119 -18.26 -6.56 -4.57
C ASP A 119 -19.01 -5.46 -5.35
N GLY A 120 -18.91 -5.50 -6.69
CA GLY A 120 -19.59 -4.53 -7.54
C GLY A 120 -18.83 -3.21 -7.75
N HIS A 121 -17.65 -3.06 -7.17
CA HIS A 121 -16.85 -1.84 -7.25
C HIS A 121 -15.50 -2.06 -7.94
N TRP A 122 -15.11 -1.09 -8.76
CA TRP A 122 -13.77 -1.02 -9.30
C TRP A 122 -12.84 -0.29 -8.34
N SER A 123 -11.63 -0.81 -8.19
CA SER A 123 -10.55 -0.13 -7.48
C SER A 123 -9.26 -0.13 -8.30
N ALA A 124 -8.39 0.81 -8.04
CA ALA A 124 -7.13 0.96 -8.74
C ALA A 124 -5.99 1.24 -7.75
N THR A 125 -4.91 0.51 -7.92
CA THR A 125 -3.71 0.65 -7.10
C THR A 125 -2.53 1.00 -7.98
N GLY A 126 -1.77 2.00 -7.57
CA GLY A 126 -0.50 2.39 -8.18
C GLY A 126 -0.44 3.83 -8.67
N ALA A 127 0.80 4.30 -8.90
CA ALA A 127 1.08 5.69 -9.25
C ALA A 127 0.45 6.14 -10.58
N GLN A 128 0.20 5.21 -11.52
CA GLN A 128 -0.45 5.52 -12.80
C GLN A 128 -1.91 5.97 -12.64
N PHE A 129 -2.52 5.70 -11.50
CA PHE A 129 -3.90 6.07 -11.20
C PHE A 129 -4.01 7.25 -10.23
N GLN A 130 -2.91 8.02 -10.04
CA GLN A 130 -2.95 9.27 -9.27
C GLN A 130 -3.86 10.33 -9.90
N HIS A 131 -4.07 10.25 -11.22
CA HIS A 131 -5.08 11.00 -11.92
C HIS A 131 -6.34 10.14 -12.05
N PRO A 132 -7.38 10.38 -11.26
CA PRO A 132 -8.59 9.55 -11.23
C PRO A 132 -9.28 9.43 -12.60
N TYR A 133 -9.14 10.45 -13.46
CA TYR A 133 -9.76 10.45 -14.78
C TYR A 133 -9.38 9.21 -15.63
N VAL A 134 -8.13 8.76 -15.55
CA VAL A 134 -7.69 7.57 -16.31
C VAL A 134 -8.42 6.32 -15.86
N PHE A 135 -8.61 6.17 -14.58
CA PHE A 135 -9.35 5.05 -13.99
C PHE A 135 -10.85 5.13 -14.35
N LYS A 136 -11.46 6.30 -14.20
CA LYS A 136 -12.87 6.53 -14.54
C LYS A 136 -13.13 6.30 -16.03
N GLU A 137 -12.29 6.84 -16.91
CA GLU A 137 -12.44 6.68 -18.35
C GLU A 137 -12.30 5.23 -18.83
N LEU A 138 -11.35 4.49 -18.28
CA LEU A 138 -11.05 3.15 -18.75
C LEU A 138 -11.88 2.05 -18.07
N PHE A 139 -12.20 2.21 -16.78
CA PHE A 139 -12.75 1.13 -15.96
C PHE A 139 -14.11 1.44 -15.35
N SER A 140 -14.21 2.37 -14.40
CA SER A 140 -15.45 2.59 -13.65
C SER A 140 -16.55 3.27 -14.45
N LYS A 141 -16.20 4.03 -15.48
CA LYS A 141 -17.14 4.77 -16.32
C LYS A 141 -18.01 5.78 -15.56
N GLU A 142 -17.52 6.26 -14.44
CA GLU A 142 -18.16 7.32 -13.67
C GLU A 142 -18.01 8.68 -14.33
N GLU A 143 -18.88 9.62 -14.00
CA GLU A 143 -18.78 11.00 -14.49
C GLU A 143 -17.44 11.64 -14.06
N LEU A 144 -16.83 12.37 -15.02
CA LEU A 144 -15.58 13.08 -14.78
C LEU A 144 -15.84 14.44 -14.14
N ASP A 145 -15.08 14.75 -13.11
CA ASP A 145 -15.00 16.06 -12.48
C ASP A 145 -13.64 16.72 -12.82
N ILE A 146 -13.56 18.03 -12.68
CA ILE A 146 -12.31 18.80 -12.85
C ILE A 146 -11.20 18.27 -11.91
N LYS A 147 -11.56 17.78 -10.75
CA LYS A 147 -10.62 17.17 -9.77
C LYS A 147 -9.99 15.88 -10.28
N ASP A 148 -10.64 15.18 -11.19
CA ASP A 148 -10.16 13.91 -11.70
C ASP A 148 -8.94 14.08 -12.64
N VAL A 149 -8.77 15.27 -13.19
CA VAL A 149 -7.63 15.64 -14.04
C VAL A 149 -6.50 16.32 -13.26
N ALA A 150 -6.67 16.49 -11.94
CA ALA A 150 -5.70 17.11 -11.06
C ALA A 150 -4.87 16.08 -10.31
N GLU A 151 -3.58 16.33 -10.17
CA GLU A 151 -2.67 15.54 -9.35
C GLU A 151 -2.41 16.25 -8.01
N THR A 152 -2.55 15.52 -6.91
CA THR A 152 -2.17 16.03 -5.58
C THR A 152 -0.70 15.77 -5.33
N LYS A 153 0.07 16.83 -5.12
CA LYS A 153 1.50 16.75 -4.76
C LYS A 153 1.75 17.31 -3.37
N SER A 154 2.52 16.55 -2.60
CA SER A 154 3.12 17.04 -1.35
C SER A 154 4.51 17.57 -1.64
N VAL A 155 4.83 18.75 -1.14
CA VAL A 155 6.14 19.39 -1.26
C VAL A 155 6.88 19.37 0.07
N THR A 156 8.20 19.30 0.05
CA THR A 156 9.04 19.27 1.26
C THR A 156 9.11 20.63 1.95
N THR A 157 8.91 21.71 1.19
CA THR A 157 8.87 23.09 1.66
C THR A 157 7.47 23.66 1.54
N ALA A 158 7.22 24.81 2.18
CA ALA A 158 5.95 25.50 2.05
C ALA A 158 5.71 25.93 0.59
N LEU A 159 4.47 25.75 0.14
CA LEU A 159 4.01 26.18 -1.17
C LEU A 159 3.40 27.56 -1.07
N TYR A 160 3.85 28.46 -1.92
CA TYR A 160 3.35 29.83 -2.04
C TYR A 160 2.83 30.06 -3.45
N LEU A 161 1.69 30.69 -3.56
CA LEU A 161 1.14 31.20 -4.80
C LEU A 161 1.53 32.69 -4.95
N ASN A 162 2.03 33.08 -6.11
CA ASN A 162 2.25 34.49 -6.40
C ASN A 162 1.01 35.07 -7.09
N ASN A 163 0.26 35.87 -6.33
CA ASN A 163 -0.93 36.59 -6.83
C ASN A 163 -0.60 37.94 -7.47
N GLY A 164 0.68 38.37 -7.36
CA GLY A 164 1.17 39.60 -7.97
C GLY A 164 1.87 39.37 -9.33
N SER A 165 2.64 40.35 -9.76
CA SER A 165 3.50 40.25 -10.95
C SER A 165 4.89 39.72 -10.63
N GLU A 166 5.70 39.40 -11.65
CA GLU A 166 7.11 39.04 -11.45
C GLU A 166 7.91 40.19 -10.83
N GLU A 167 7.57 41.45 -11.15
CA GLU A 167 8.25 42.63 -10.64
C GLU A 167 7.80 43.01 -9.20
N ASN A 168 6.53 42.71 -8.86
CA ASN A 168 5.95 42.95 -7.55
C ASN A 168 5.21 41.69 -7.07
N PRO A 169 5.92 40.69 -6.52
CA PRO A 169 5.32 39.42 -6.10
C PRO A 169 4.51 39.59 -4.82
N GLU A 170 3.27 39.11 -4.86
CA GLU A 170 2.39 39.00 -3.68
C GLU A 170 2.25 37.52 -3.32
N MET A 171 3.05 37.05 -2.39
CA MET A 171 3.16 35.64 -2.03
C MET A 171 2.12 35.26 -0.98
N GLU A 172 1.20 34.37 -1.36
CA GLU A 172 0.22 33.77 -0.46
C GLU A 172 0.63 32.34 -0.09
N PHE A 173 0.63 32.01 1.20
CA PHE A 173 0.91 30.66 1.66
C PHE A 173 -0.30 29.77 1.44
N VAL A 174 -0.16 28.72 0.62
CA VAL A 174 -1.23 27.77 0.31
C VAL A 174 -1.08 26.41 0.98
N GLY A 175 0.04 26.12 1.60
CA GLY A 175 0.27 24.89 2.35
C GLY A 175 1.47 24.08 1.90
N LYS A 176 1.51 22.81 2.29
CA LYS A 176 2.55 21.84 1.90
C LYS A 176 2.03 20.79 0.92
N THR A 177 0.77 20.81 0.58
CA THR A 177 0.13 19.90 -0.36
C THR A 177 -0.80 20.71 -1.25
N GLY A 178 -0.69 20.52 -2.54
CA GLY A 178 -1.52 21.21 -3.52
C GLY A 178 -2.01 20.24 -4.62
N ALA A 179 -3.10 20.60 -5.27
CA ALA A 179 -3.59 19.94 -6.48
C ALA A 179 -3.15 20.75 -7.71
N PHE A 180 -2.63 20.08 -8.72
CA PHE A 180 -2.07 20.67 -9.95
C PHE A 180 -2.71 20.04 -11.18
#